data_a08624f5b13a9a10d591c2899195389b
#
_entry.id   a08624f5b13a9a10d591c2899195389b
#
_cell.length_a   1.000
_cell.length_b   1.000
_cell.length_c   1.000
_cell.angle_alpha   90.00
_cell.angle_beta   90.00
_cell.angle_gamma   90.00
#
_symmetry.space_group_name_H-M   'P 1'
#
loop_
_entity.id
_entity.type
_entity.pdbx_description
1 polymer ?
#
loop_
_entity_poly.entity_id
_entity_poly.type
_entity_poly.pdbx_seq_one_letter_code
_entity_poly.pdbx_strand_id
1 'polypeptide(L)'
;MKNKKILISGASIAGPALAYWLARYGFEPTVVEIAPALRGGGRAVDFRGEAHMTVLRRMGVLDDLRRVETGGSPMTFVDERGRTRLHLPADFAGGEIEVLRSDLARIYYEHSRSGTEYLFGDSIAKMTQHADGIEVVFASGKRRDFDLVIGADGVHSNVRRLTFGPEERYVTHLGYYVATWDLPNYLGLPPGSLNYNVPGRLVSIGCDFRDRDQAGAFLLFRSPALEYDRHDLGQQRRIITDAFGDLGWETPRLLNSLKDAQELYFDSISRVDIKPWSSGRVSLVGDAAAGATIGGMGTGTSTVGAYVLAGELAAAGGDHTVAFARYEQLVRAYAEGCQVGGDRTGKFLAPASTFGRRMRDGLLSRKVLLNWMLKMGQEVSSKIDLPDYDLVGV
;
A
#
# COMPACT_ATOMS: atom_id res chain seq x y z
N MET A 1 20.45 24.73 7.94
CA MET A 1 19.71 23.75 7.09
C MET A 1 18.97 24.51 5.99
N LYS A 2 19.13 24.09 4.75
CA LYS A 2 18.39 24.63 3.59
C LYS A 2 17.03 23.90 3.48
N ASN A 3 16.07 24.50 2.76
CA ASN A 3 14.80 23.84 2.39
C ASN A 3 14.06 23.18 3.55
N LYS A 4 13.68 23.96 4.56
CA LYS A 4 13.05 23.45 5.79
C LYS A 4 11.56 23.12 5.63
N LYS A 5 10.83 23.96 4.85
CA LYS A 5 9.38 23.84 4.69
C LYS A 5 9.06 22.80 3.61
N ILE A 6 8.55 21.65 4.02
CA ILE A 6 8.30 20.52 3.11
C ILE A 6 6.82 20.18 3.11
N LEU A 7 6.16 20.31 1.94
CA LEU A 7 4.80 19.82 1.76
C LEU A 7 4.83 18.34 1.34
N ILE A 8 4.02 17.53 2.00
CA ILE A 8 3.83 16.11 1.70
C ILE A 8 2.37 15.92 1.27
N SER A 9 2.13 15.33 0.10
CA SER A 9 0.79 15.00 -0.38
C SER A 9 0.45 13.56 -0.03
N GLY A 10 -0.58 13.35 0.82
CA GLY A 10 -1.08 12.04 1.25
C GLY A 10 -0.76 11.70 2.70
N ALA A 11 -1.80 11.32 3.48
CA ALA A 11 -1.72 10.99 4.91
C ALA A 11 -2.00 9.51 5.22
N SER A 12 -1.67 8.58 4.29
CA SER A 12 -1.86 7.15 4.55
C SER A 12 -0.64 6.55 5.28
N ILE A 13 0.34 5.99 4.58
CA ILE A 13 1.49 5.31 5.18
C ILE A 13 2.78 6.13 4.98
N ALA A 14 3.17 6.36 3.72
CA ALA A 14 4.43 7.01 3.39
C ALA A 14 4.52 8.45 3.91
N GLY A 15 3.41 9.21 3.83
CA GLY A 15 3.38 10.62 4.24
C GLY A 15 3.63 10.82 5.73
N PRO A 16 2.85 10.21 6.64
CA PRO A 16 3.09 10.31 8.08
C PRO A 16 4.44 9.73 8.52
N ALA A 17 4.90 8.63 7.90
CA ALA A 17 6.24 8.09 8.15
C ALA A 17 7.33 9.09 7.77
N LEU A 18 7.22 9.73 6.60
CA LEU A 18 8.15 10.76 6.16
C LEU A 18 8.10 12.01 7.06
N ALA A 19 6.89 12.44 7.41
CA ALA A 19 6.69 13.60 8.29
C ALA A 19 7.34 13.41 9.67
N TYR A 20 7.23 12.19 10.26
CA TYR A 20 7.90 11.83 11.50
C TYR A 20 9.42 12.03 11.41
N TRP A 21 10.06 11.46 10.38
CA TRP A 21 11.50 11.54 10.23
C TRP A 21 11.98 12.95 9.91
N LEU A 22 11.26 13.68 9.05
CA LEU A 22 11.58 15.07 8.73
C LEU A 22 11.51 15.96 9.97
N ALA A 23 10.45 15.86 10.77
CA ALA A 23 10.32 16.61 12.02
C ALA A 23 11.46 16.27 13.00
N ARG A 24 11.79 14.97 13.15
CA ARG A 24 12.90 14.52 13.99
C ARG A 24 14.25 15.11 13.56
N TYR A 25 14.44 15.32 12.26
CA TYR A 25 15.66 15.92 11.71
C TYR A 25 15.60 17.44 11.58
N GLY A 26 14.60 18.10 12.16
CA GLY A 26 14.51 19.57 12.28
C GLY A 26 13.96 20.27 11.05
N PHE A 27 13.25 19.56 10.15
CA PHE A 27 12.44 20.16 9.09
C PHE A 27 11.04 20.53 9.59
N GLU A 28 10.30 21.28 8.78
CA GLU A 28 8.94 21.77 9.04
C GLU A 28 7.95 21.10 8.07
N PRO A 29 7.53 19.84 8.31
CA PRO A 29 6.62 19.15 7.42
C PRO A 29 5.18 19.66 7.56
N THR A 30 4.51 19.83 6.41
CA THR A 30 3.05 19.98 6.30
C THR A 30 2.53 18.84 5.47
N VAL A 31 1.53 18.08 5.96
CA VAL A 31 0.87 17.00 5.21
C VAL A 31 -0.49 17.46 4.75
N VAL A 32 -0.79 17.35 3.46
CA VAL A 32 -2.13 17.56 2.91
C VAL A 32 -2.76 16.23 2.51
N GLU A 33 -4.04 16.04 2.90
CA GLU A 33 -4.83 14.83 2.59
C GLU A 33 -6.20 15.23 2.04
N ILE A 34 -6.57 14.62 0.92
CA ILE A 34 -7.86 14.88 0.26
C ILE A 34 -9.05 14.40 1.09
N ALA A 35 -8.90 13.33 1.85
CA ALA A 35 -9.93 12.86 2.77
C ALA A 35 -10.13 13.84 3.93
N PRO A 36 -11.37 14.00 4.46
CA PRO A 36 -11.66 14.92 5.55
C PRO A 36 -11.09 14.47 6.90
N ALA A 37 -10.65 13.21 7.00
CA ALA A 37 -9.99 12.61 8.17
C ALA A 37 -9.12 11.45 7.74
N LEU A 38 -8.39 10.84 8.67
CA LEU A 38 -7.72 9.55 8.41
C LEU A 38 -8.76 8.52 7.96
N ARG A 39 -8.43 7.82 6.88
CA ARG A 39 -9.34 6.79 6.34
C ARG A 39 -9.39 5.61 7.30
N GLY A 40 -10.61 5.21 7.66
CA GLY A 40 -10.88 3.94 8.32
C GLY A 40 -10.77 2.76 7.36
N GLY A 41 -10.96 1.54 7.87
CA GLY A 41 -10.99 0.32 7.07
C GLY A 41 -9.65 -0.02 6.40
N GLY A 42 -9.75 -0.83 5.36
CA GLY A 42 -8.60 -1.37 4.64
C GLY A 42 -8.18 -2.74 5.14
N ARG A 43 -7.48 -3.47 4.27
CA ARG A 43 -7.01 -4.83 4.56
C ARG A 43 -5.76 -4.82 5.43
N ALA A 44 -5.47 -5.98 5.98
CA ALA A 44 -4.21 -6.21 6.66
C ALA A 44 -3.03 -5.98 5.70
N VAL A 45 -1.99 -5.39 6.25
CA VAL A 45 -0.70 -5.14 5.61
C VAL A 45 0.38 -5.74 6.50
N ASP A 46 1.48 -6.18 5.88
CA ASP A 46 2.52 -6.87 6.58
C ASP A 46 3.88 -6.21 6.46
N PHE A 47 4.69 -6.47 7.46
CA PHE A 47 6.11 -6.18 7.46
C PHE A 47 6.90 -7.48 7.57
N ARG A 48 7.97 -7.59 6.80
CA ARG A 48 8.85 -8.77 6.81
C ARG A 48 10.28 -8.38 6.48
N GLY A 49 11.21 -9.08 7.10
CA GLY A 49 12.65 -8.87 6.87
C GLY A 49 13.25 -7.73 7.67
N GLU A 50 14.57 -7.80 7.85
CA GLU A 50 15.30 -6.97 8.80
C GLU A 50 15.25 -5.47 8.45
N ALA A 51 15.17 -5.11 7.17
CA ALA A 51 15.10 -3.69 6.79
C ALA A 51 13.83 -3.02 7.32
N HIS A 52 12.67 -3.68 7.17
CA HIS A 52 11.42 -3.15 7.72
C HIS A 52 11.46 -3.07 9.24
N MET A 53 11.87 -4.16 9.90
CA MET A 53 11.92 -4.24 11.36
C MET A 53 12.89 -3.21 11.96
N THR A 54 14.00 -2.93 11.28
CA THR A 54 14.97 -1.91 11.72
C THR A 54 14.36 -0.52 11.67
N VAL A 55 13.66 -0.14 10.58
CA VAL A 55 13.03 1.18 10.50
C VAL A 55 11.93 1.32 11.54
N LEU A 56 11.09 0.29 11.77
CA LEU A 56 10.04 0.31 12.79
C LEU A 56 10.61 0.46 14.21
N ARG A 57 11.73 -0.22 14.51
CA ARG A 57 12.44 -0.06 15.80
C ARG A 57 12.99 1.36 15.97
N ARG A 58 13.69 1.89 14.95
CA ARG A 58 14.24 3.25 14.97
C ARG A 58 13.17 4.33 15.10
N MET A 59 12.01 4.09 14.50
CA MET A 59 10.83 4.97 14.59
C MET A 59 10.15 4.89 15.97
N GLY A 60 10.39 3.82 16.73
CA GLY A 60 9.78 3.60 18.05
C GLY A 60 8.32 3.14 18.01
N VAL A 61 7.83 2.64 16.85
CA VAL A 61 6.43 2.22 16.64
C VAL A 61 6.21 0.72 16.80
N LEU A 62 7.28 -0.07 16.94
CA LEU A 62 7.22 -1.53 16.90
C LEU A 62 6.30 -2.11 17.99
N ASP A 63 6.37 -1.60 19.21
CA ASP A 63 5.53 -2.08 20.32
C ASP A 63 4.07 -1.67 20.16
N ASP A 64 3.79 -0.51 19.56
CA ASP A 64 2.43 -0.09 19.23
C ASP A 64 1.81 -0.99 18.16
N LEU A 65 2.59 -1.36 17.13
CA LEU A 65 2.17 -2.29 16.09
C LEU A 65 1.89 -3.69 16.65
N ARG A 66 2.75 -4.20 17.53
CA ARG A 66 2.52 -5.50 18.19
C ARG A 66 1.24 -5.55 19.01
N ARG A 67 0.82 -4.45 19.63
CA ARG A 67 -0.45 -4.40 20.38
C ARG A 67 -1.70 -4.49 19.49
N VAL A 68 -1.57 -4.19 18.19
CA VAL A 68 -2.66 -4.20 17.23
C VAL A 68 -2.48 -5.26 16.14
N GLU A 69 -1.57 -6.23 16.33
CA GLU A 69 -1.38 -7.35 15.39
C GLU A 69 -2.68 -8.11 15.15
N THR A 70 -2.90 -8.49 13.90
CA THR A 70 -4.04 -9.34 13.50
C THR A 70 -3.81 -10.83 13.80
N GLY A 71 -2.61 -11.21 14.23
CA GLY A 71 -2.23 -12.59 14.52
C GLY A 71 -2.01 -13.45 13.27
N GLY A 72 -1.92 -12.82 12.11
CA GLY A 72 -1.80 -13.48 10.82
C GLY A 72 -3.13 -13.97 10.26
N SER A 73 -3.15 -14.21 8.97
CA SER A 73 -4.38 -14.56 8.23
C SER A 73 -4.23 -15.90 7.50
N PRO A 74 -4.50 -17.05 8.16
CA PRO A 74 -4.50 -18.34 7.49
C PRO A 74 -5.50 -18.37 6.35
N MET A 75 -5.13 -18.96 5.21
CA MET A 75 -5.94 -19.00 4.01
C MET A 75 -6.40 -20.42 3.71
N THR A 76 -7.71 -20.67 3.69
CA THR A 76 -8.27 -21.98 3.32
C THR A 76 -8.95 -21.87 1.96
N PHE A 77 -8.43 -22.57 0.96
CA PHE A 77 -9.06 -22.67 -0.35
C PHE A 77 -10.09 -23.79 -0.36
N VAL A 78 -11.27 -23.48 -0.86
CA VAL A 78 -12.42 -24.37 -0.89
C VAL A 78 -12.94 -24.64 -2.31
N ASP A 79 -13.70 -25.71 -2.47
CA ASP A 79 -14.50 -25.94 -3.68
C ASP A 79 -15.89 -25.26 -3.59
N GLU A 80 -16.68 -25.36 -4.64
CA GLU A 80 -18.04 -24.78 -4.70
C GLU A 80 -18.98 -25.27 -3.60
N ARG A 81 -18.70 -26.44 -3.01
CA ARG A 81 -19.44 -27.02 -1.90
C ARG A 81 -18.85 -26.68 -0.53
N GLY A 82 -17.84 -25.78 -0.47
CA GLY A 82 -17.15 -25.39 0.76
C GLY A 82 -16.15 -26.45 1.29
N ARG A 83 -15.82 -27.51 0.54
CA ARG A 83 -14.88 -28.54 0.98
C ARG A 83 -13.44 -28.04 0.78
N THR A 84 -12.61 -28.15 1.81
CA THR A 84 -11.21 -27.73 1.79
C THR A 84 -10.40 -28.44 0.70
N ARG A 85 -9.63 -27.68 -0.06
CA ARG A 85 -8.67 -28.15 -1.07
C ARG A 85 -7.23 -27.89 -0.69
N LEU A 86 -6.96 -26.74 -0.09
CA LEU A 86 -5.63 -26.31 0.31
C LEU A 86 -5.76 -25.45 1.57
N HIS A 87 -4.85 -25.61 2.50
CA HIS A 87 -4.72 -24.74 3.67
C HIS A 87 -3.31 -24.15 3.69
N LEU A 88 -3.21 -22.84 3.80
CA LEU A 88 -1.96 -22.11 3.96
C LEU A 88 -1.93 -21.50 5.37
N PRO A 89 -0.81 -21.64 6.09
CA PRO A 89 -0.69 -21.13 7.45
C PRO A 89 -0.66 -19.61 7.49
N ALA A 90 -0.84 -19.03 8.69
CA ALA A 90 -0.95 -17.59 8.92
C ALA A 90 0.27 -16.80 8.42
N ASP A 91 1.46 -17.33 8.66
CA ASP A 91 2.75 -16.73 8.27
C ASP A 91 2.99 -16.70 6.74
N PHE A 92 2.16 -17.39 5.96
CA PHE A 92 2.25 -17.31 4.50
C PHE A 92 1.95 -15.89 3.98
N ALA A 93 0.93 -15.23 4.51
CA ALA A 93 0.51 -13.88 4.10
C ALA A 93 0.92 -12.80 5.13
N GLY A 94 1.01 -13.12 6.41
CA GLY A 94 1.09 -12.17 7.52
C GLY A 94 2.49 -11.61 7.84
N GLY A 95 3.56 -12.08 7.22
CA GLY A 95 4.93 -11.59 7.51
C GLY A 95 5.36 -11.81 8.95
N GLU A 96 6.23 -10.92 9.48
CA GLU A 96 6.66 -10.91 10.89
C GLU A 96 5.72 -10.08 11.77
N ILE A 97 5.07 -9.07 11.19
CA ILE A 97 4.02 -8.26 11.81
C ILE A 97 2.94 -8.03 10.76
N GLU A 98 1.70 -8.35 11.08
CA GLU A 98 0.53 -8.04 10.28
C GLU A 98 -0.43 -7.16 11.07
N VAL A 99 -0.82 -6.03 10.51
CA VAL A 99 -1.76 -5.07 11.13
C VAL A 99 -2.77 -4.58 10.10
N LEU A 100 -3.92 -4.05 10.54
CA LEU A 100 -4.81 -3.36 9.62
C LEU A 100 -4.15 -2.06 9.13
N ARG A 101 -4.36 -1.74 7.86
CA ARG A 101 -3.82 -0.52 7.25
C ARG A 101 -4.28 0.75 7.98
N SER A 102 -5.50 0.77 8.49
CA SER A 102 -6.05 1.88 9.28
C SER A 102 -5.31 2.08 10.61
N ASP A 103 -4.96 0.98 11.30
CA ASP A 103 -4.21 1.06 12.55
C ASP A 103 -2.78 1.56 12.30
N LEU A 104 -2.13 1.06 11.25
CA LEU A 104 -0.81 1.52 10.86
C LEU A 104 -0.81 3.02 10.54
N ALA A 105 -1.78 3.48 9.74
CA ALA A 105 -1.91 4.89 9.39
C ALA A 105 -2.15 5.75 10.64
N ARG A 106 -3.00 5.29 11.57
CA ARG A 106 -3.25 5.97 12.84
C ARG A 106 -1.99 6.04 13.71
N ILE A 107 -1.26 4.94 13.87
CA ILE A 107 -0.02 4.91 14.67
C ILE A 107 1.01 5.88 14.07
N TYR A 108 1.23 5.87 12.77
CA TYR A 108 2.18 6.78 12.13
C TYR A 108 1.74 8.25 12.25
N TYR A 109 0.45 8.53 12.12
CA TYR A 109 -0.09 9.86 12.37
C TYR A 109 0.15 10.32 13.81
N GLU A 110 -0.18 9.49 14.80
CA GLU A 110 0.00 9.83 16.23
C GLU A 110 1.46 10.12 16.58
N HIS A 111 2.40 9.38 16.00
CA HIS A 111 3.84 9.59 16.23
C HIS A 111 4.39 10.83 15.50
N SER A 112 3.76 11.29 14.42
CA SER A 112 4.23 12.42 13.63
C SER A 112 3.54 13.75 13.93
N ARG A 113 2.30 13.76 14.47
CA ARG A 113 1.45 14.94 14.56
C ARG A 113 1.99 16.05 15.47
N SER A 114 2.84 15.74 16.44
CA SER A 114 3.41 16.76 17.35
C SER A 114 4.40 17.70 16.65
N GLY A 115 5.03 17.25 15.57
CA GLY A 115 6.00 18.04 14.79
C GLY A 115 5.55 18.34 13.35
N THR A 116 4.26 18.12 13.03
CA THR A 116 3.74 18.19 11.67
C THR A 116 2.39 18.89 11.61
N GLU A 117 2.22 19.82 10.69
CA GLU A 117 0.90 20.37 10.36
C GLU A 117 0.14 19.42 9.44
N TYR A 118 -1.11 19.08 9.76
CA TYR A 118 -1.98 18.25 8.92
C TYR A 118 -3.17 19.05 8.39
N LEU A 119 -3.35 19.04 7.06
CA LEU A 119 -4.43 19.70 6.33
C LEU A 119 -5.32 18.62 5.71
N PHE A 120 -6.41 18.28 6.39
CA PHE A 120 -7.41 17.33 5.88
C PHE A 120 -8.46 18.04 5.03
N GLY A 121 -9.06 17.32 4.09
CA GLY A 121 -10.13 17.81 3.22
C GLY A 121 -9.62 18.75 2.12
N ASP A 122 -8.32 18.71 1.79
CA ASP A 122 -7.74 19.55 0.75
C ASP A 122 -6.73 18.76 -0.10
N SER A 123 -6.34 19.28 -1.25
CA SER A 123 -5.39 18.66 -2.15
C SER A 123 -4.64 19.71 -2.98
N ILE A 124 -3.53 19.30 -3.61
CA ILE A 124 -2.76 20.19 -4.48
C ILE A 124 -3.48 20.33 -5.83
N ALA A 125 -3.94 21.54 -6.17
CA ALA A 125 -4.53 21.83 -7.47
C ALA A 125 -3.46 22.22 -8.51
N LYS A 126 -2.46 23.02 -8.10
CA LYS A 126 -1.38 23.50 -8.97
C LYS A 126 -0.09 23.69 -8.19
N MET A 127 1.04 23.46 -8.84
CA MET A 127 2.38 23.78 -8.34
C MET A 127 3.15 24.59 -9.39
N THR A 128 3.90 25.60 -8.92
CA THR A 128 4.80 26.39 -9.78
C THR A 128 6.16 26.44 -9.10
N GLN A 129 7.16 25.81 -9.71
CA GLN A 129 8.53 25.81 -9.18
C GLN A 129 9.26 27.10 -9.55
N HIS A 130 10.01 27.64 -8.59
CA HIS A 130 10.90 28.78 -8.72
C HIS A 130 12.31 28.42 -8.26
N ALA A 131 13.25 29.34 -8.42
CA ALA A 131 14.63 29.12 -7.97
C ALA A 131 14.71 28.81 -6.46
N ASP A 132 13.88 29.49 -5.67
CA ASP A 132 13.95 29.47 -4.20
C ASP A 132 12.88 28.59 -3.52
N GLY A 133 11.88 28.09 -4.27
CA GLY A 133 10.78 27.32 -3.69
C GLY A 133 9.72 26.88 -4.69
N ILE A 134 8.57 26.49 -4.17
CA ILE A 134 7.39 26.08 -4.93
C ILE A 134 6.17 26.81 -4.40
N GLU A 135 5.52 27.61 -5.25
CA GLU A 135 4.17 28.09 -4.95
C GLU A 135 3.16 26.94 -5.16
N VAL A 136 2.37 26.65 -4.15
CA VAL A 136 1.31 25.65 -4.17
C VAL A 136 -0.04 26.31 -4.03
N VAL A 137 -0.94 25.99 -4.98
CA VAL A 137 -2.36 26.35 -4.91
C VAL A 137 -3.13 25.08 -4.55
N PHE A 138 -3.84 25.12 -3.43
CA PHE A 138 -4.70 24.03 -2.97
C PHE A 138 -6.06 24.06 -3.67
N ALA A 139 -6.79 22.94 -3.66
CA ALA A 139 -8.15 22.84 -4.20
C ALA A 139 -9.13 23.80 -3.51
N SER A 140 -8.92 24.11 -2.25
CA SER A 140 -9.65 25.13 -1.48
C SER A 140 -9.41 26.57 -1.98
N GLY A 141 -8.49 26.79 -2.91
CA GLY A 141 -8.05 28.11 -3.38
C GLY A 141 -6.98 28.80 -2.52
N LYS A 142 -6.60 28.21 -1.38
CA LYS A 142 -5.49 28.71 -0.57
C LYS A 142 -4.18 28.61 -1.32
N ARG A 143 -3.25 29.54 -1.06
CA ARG A 143 -1.89 29.55 -1.64
C ARG A 143 -0.87 29.55 -0.52
N ARG A 144 0.18 28.75 -0.67
CA ARG A 144 1.32 28.69 0.27
C ARG A 144 2.60 28.39 -0.50
N ASP A 145 3.72 28.87 0.04
CA ASP A 145 5.06 28.59 -0.46
C ASP A 145 5.75 27.55 0.40
N PHE A 146 6.40 26.60 -0.29
CA PHE A 146 7.20 25.54 0.33
C PHE A 146 8.57 25.47 -0.35
N ASP A 147 9.56 24.96 0.37
CA ASP A 147 10.87 24.74 -0.22
C ASP A 147 10.89 23.50 -1.12
N LEU A 148 10.17 22.44 -0.69
CA LEU A 148 10.07 21.15 -1.38
C LEU A 148 8.63 20.62 -1.33
N VAL A 149 8.27 19.78 -2.32
CA VAL A 149 7.02 19.02 -2.34
C VAL A 149 7.33 17.55 -2.55
N ILE A 150 6.74 16.68 -1.70
CA ILE A 150 6.91 15.23 -1.80
C ILE A 150 5.55 14.57 -2.05
N GLY A 151 5.44 13.84 -3.16
CA GLY A 151 4.27 13.01 -3.47
C GLY A 151 4.34 11.69 -2.72
N ALA A 152 3.44 11.50 -1.75
CA ALA A 152 3.18 10.28 -0.97
C ALA A 152 1.74 9.79 -1.18
N ASP A 153 1.13 10.17 -2.30
CA ASP A 153 -0.30 10.10 -2.62
C ASP A 153 -0.68 8.85 -3.44
N GLY A 154 0.16 7.81 -3.37
CA GLY A 154 -0.16 6.47 -3.82
C GLY A 154 -0.03 6.22 -5.33
N VAL A 155 -0.57 5.06 -5.77
CA VAL A 155 -0.48 4.61 -7.17
C VAL A 155 -1.03 5.64 -8.15
N HIS A 156 -2.08 6.37 -7.78
CA HIS A 156 -2.74 7.41 -8.58
C HIS A 156 -2.27 8.83 -8.23
N SER A 157 -0.97 8.98 -7.98
CA SER A 157 -0.38 10.22 -7.48
C SER A 157 -0.70 11.45 -8.32
N ASN A 158 -1.35 12.42 -7.66
CA ASN A 158 -1.61 13.74 -8.23
C ASN A 158 -0.32 14.56 -8.38
N VAL A 159 0.61 14.44 -7.42
CA VAL A 159 1.91 15.12 -7.51
C VAL A 159 2.69 14.59 -8.71
N ARG A 160 2.68 13.27 -8.95
CA ARG A 160 3.29 12.67 -10.15
C ARG A 160 2.65 13.22 -11.41
N ARG A 161 1.32 13.29 -11.48
CA ARG A 161 0.59 13.84 -12.63
C ARG A 161 0.94 15.29 -12.91
N LEU A 162 1.00 16.14 -11.87
CA LEU A 162 1.29 17.56 -11.98
C LEU A 162 2.76 17.86 -12.38
N THR A 163 3.69 16.97 -12.00
CA THR A 163 5.14 17.21 -12.19
C THR A 163 5.70 16.49 -13.40
N PHE A 164 5.28 15.24 -13.64
CA PHE A 164 5.88 14.36 -14.65
C PHE A 164 4.94 14.10 -15.84
N GLY A 165 3.66 14.42 -15.71
CA GLY A 165 2.66 14.23 -16.75
C GLY A 165 1.66 13.12 -16.48
N PRO A 166 0.89 12.73 -17.50
CA PRO A 166 -0.27 11.85 -17.33
C PRO A 166 0.10 10.44 -16.81
N GLU A 167 -0.80 9.87 -16.02
CA GLU A 167 -0.62 8.61 -15.29
C GLU A 167 -0.29 7.42 -16.19
N GLU A 168 -0.89 7.38 -17.38
CA GLU A 168 -0.78 6.30 -18.36
C GLU A 168 0.67 6.04 -18.82
N ARG A 169 1.55 7.03 -18.62
CA ARG A 169 2.98 6.89 -18.92
C ARG A 169 3.74 6.06 -17.89
N TYR A 170 3.20 5.94 -16.69
CA TYR A 170 3.92 5.44 -15.53
C TYR A 170 3.23 4.29 -14.82
N VAL A 171 1.92 4.10 -15.04
CA VAL A 171 1.12 3.07 -14.38
C VAL A 171 0.77 1.98 -15.38
N THR A 172 1.25 0.77 -15.12
CA THR A 172 1.00 -0.41 -15.95
C THR A 172 -0.04 -1.29 -15.28
N HIS A 173 -1.18 -1.50 -15.95
CA HIS A 173 -2.19 -2.47 -15.53
C HIS A 173 -1.66 -3.91 -15.68
N LEU A 174 -1.76 -4.72 -14.62
CA LEU A 174 -1.24 -6.09 -14.58
C LEU A 174 -2.29 -7.17 -14.91
N GLY A 175 -3.41 -6.75 -15.49
CA GLY A 175 -4.44 -7.66 -16.02
C GLY A 175 -5.44 -8.16 -14.99
N TYR A 176 -5.57 -7.52 -13.83
CA TYR A 176 -6.50 -7.87 -12.76
C TYR A 176 -7.10 -6.64 -12.08
N TYR A 177 -8.29 -6.82 -11.52
CA TYR A 177 -8.96 -5.88 -10.62
C TYR A 177 -9.22 -6.52 -9.27
N VAL A 178 -9.23 -5.71 -8.23
CA VAL A 178 -9.53 -6.11 -6.86
C VAL A 178 -10.67 -5.26 -6.31
N ALA A 179 -11.59 -5.90 -5.59
CA ALA A 179 -12.64 -5.23 -4.83
C ALA A 179 -12.63 -5.72 -3.38
N THR A 180 -12.81 -4.79 -2.43
CA THR A 180 -12.95 -5.16 -1.01
C THR A 180 -13.99 -4.28 -0.32
N TRP A 181 -14.78 -4.89 0.57
CA TRP A 181 -15.71 -4.19 1.46
C TRP A 181 -15.94 -5.00 2.74
N ASP A 182 -16.43 -4.35 3.76
CA ASP A 182 -16.75 -4.98 5.03
C ASP A 182 -18.20 -5.41 5.09
N LEU A 183 -18.49 -6.47 5.84
CA LEU A 183 -19.80 -7.06 6.03
C LEU A 183 -19.85 -7.84 7.36
N PRO A 184 -21.06 -8.12 7.92
CA PRO A 184 -21.18 -8.98 9.10
C PRO A 184 -20.58 -10.37 8.88
N ASN A 185 -19.93 -10.94 9.90
CA ASN A 185 -19.40 -12.31 9.89
C ASN A 185 -20.52 -13.35 10.00
N TYR A 186 -21.38 -13.43 9.00
CA TYR A 186 -22.54 -14.29 8.98
C TYR A 186 -22.25 -15.80 8.92
N LEU A 187 -21.00 -16.16 8.58
CA LEU A 187 -20.55 -17.55 8.60
C LEU A 187 -19.98 -17.98 9.96
N GLY A 188 -19.82 -17.04 10.91
CA GLY A 188 -19.16 -17.31 12.18
C GLY A 188 -17.72 -17.79 11.99
N LEU A 189 -17.02 -17.23 11.01
CA LEU A 189 -15.64 -17.63 10.68
C LEU A 189 -14.70 -17.39 11.87
N PRO A 190 -13.80 -18.33 12.15
CA PRO A 190 -12.63 -18.04 12.95
C PRO A 190 -11.70 -17.09 12.18
N PRO A 191 -10.68 -16.52 12.85
CA PRO A 191 -9.67 -15.72 12.18
C PRO A 191 -9.04 -16.45 10.99
N GLY A 192 -8.88 -15.74 9.88
CA GLY A 192 -8.43 -16.28 8.59
C GLY A 192 -9.43 -16.05 7.47
N SER A 193 -9.22 -16.72 6.35
CA SER A 193 -10.08 -16.55 5.18
C SER A 193 -10.46 -17.86 4.49
N LEU A 194 -11.68 -17.91 3.97
CA LEU A 194 -12.14 -18.91 3.01
C LEU A 194 -12.04 -18.32 1.60
N ASN A 195 -11.47 -19.09 0.70
CA ASN A 195 -11.09 -18.65 -0.64
C ASN A 195 -11.64 -19.60 -1.70
N TYR A 196 -12.54 -19.14 -2.53
CA TYR A 196 -13.11 -19.88 -3.64
C TYR A 196 -12.54 -19.41 -4.97
N ASN A 197 -11.91 -20.31 -5.73
CA ASN A 197 -11.30 -20.00 -7.02
C ASN A 197 -12.02 -20.70 -8.18
N VAL A 198 -12.30 -19.91 -9.20
CA VAL A 198 -12.50 -20.38 -10.59
C VAL A 198 -11.42 -19.79 -11.50
N PRO A 199 -11.23 -20.26 -12.73
CA PRO A 199 -10.24 -19.69 -13.64
C PRO A 199 -10.35 -18.18 -13.78
N GLY A 200 -9.27 -17.46 -13.44
CA GLY A 200 -9.18 -16.00 -13.53
C GLY A 200 -9.95 -15.23 -12.46
N ARG A 201 -10.59 -15.88 -11.47
CA ARG A 201 -11.38 -15.21 -10.44
C ARG A 201 -11.14 -15.84 -9.06
N LEU A 202 -11.10 -14.99 -8.03
CA LEU A 202 -11.06 -15.37 -6.62
C LEU A 202 -12.18 -14.66 -5.88
N VAL A 203 -12.91 -15.40 -5.08
CA VAL A 203 -13.87 -14.87 -4.09
C VAL A 203 -13.37 -15.29 -2.72
N SER A 204 -13.17 -14.32 -1.84
CA SER A 204 -12.69 -14.55 -0.49
C SER A 204 -13.57 -13.83 0.53
N ILE A 205 -13.79 -14.48 1.66
CA ILE A 205 -14.38 -13.89 2.87
C ILE A 205 -13.46 -14.20 4.03
N GLY A 206 -13.09 -13.19 4.81
CA GLY A 206 -12.16 -13.34 5.93
C GLY A 206 -12.61 -12.57 7.16
N CYS A 207 -12.15 -13.04 8.32
CA CYS A 207 -12.37 -12.42 9.62
C CYS A 207 -11.02 -12.27 10.32
N ASP A 208 -10.85 -11.18 11.10
CA ASP A 208 -9.66 -10.99 11.95
C ASP A 208 -9.92 -11.40 13.41
N PHE A 209 -8.87 -11.32 14.23
CA PHE A 209 -8.96 -11.72 15.65
C PHE A 209 -9.71 -10.72 16.53
N ARG A 210 -9.78 -9.45 16.14
CA ARG A 210 -10.19 -8.34 17.01
C ARG A 210 -11.69 -8.08 16.95
N ASP A 211 -12.29 -8.25 15.78
CA ASP A 211 -13.73 -8.09 15.59
C ASP A 211 -14.30 -9.33 14.90
N ARG A 212 -14.80 -10.26 15.69
CA ARG A 212 -15.36 -11.52 15.21
C ARG A 212 -16.76 -11.39 14.62
N ASP A 213 -17.40 -10.26 14.86
CA ASP A 213 -18.73 -9.98 14.32
C ASP A 213 -18.62 -9.37 12.90
N GLN A 214 -17.44 -8.90 12.51
CA GLN A 214 -17.16 -8.35 11.19
C GLN A 214 -16.33 -9.31 10.35
N ALA A 215 -16.63 -9.32 9.06
CA ALA A 215 -15.85 -10.00 8.04
C ALA A 215 -15.56 -9.03 6.89
N GLY A 216 -14.63 -9.43 6.05
CA GLY A 216 -14.34 -8.66 4.86
C GLY A 216 -14.44 -9.51 3.60
N ALA A 217 -15.12 -9.03 2.58
CA ALA A 217 -15.04 -9.57 1.23
C ALA A 217 -13.77 -9.11 0.54
N PHE A 218 -13.14 -10.00 -0.23
CA PHE A 218 -12.04 -9.69 -1.12
C PHE A 218 -12.26 -10.45 -2.43
N LEU A 219 -12.53 -9.73 -3.49
CA LEU A 219 -12.77 -10.29 -4.81
C LEU A 219 -11.65 -9.84 -5.76
N LEU A 220 -11.16 -10.78 -6.57
CA LEU A 220 -10.13 -10.51 -7.56
C LEU A 220 -10.50 -11.20 -8.88
N PHE A 221 -10.44 -10.44 -9.99
CA PHE A 221 -10.75 -10.98 -11.31
C PHE A 221 -9.81 -10.47 -12.38
N ARG A 222 -9.54 -11.34 -13.34
CA ARG A 222 -8.77 -11.02 -14.54
C ARG A 222 -9.62 -10.22 -15.51
N SER A 223 -9.09 -9.08 -15.98
CA SER A 223 -9.73 -8.24 -16.99
C SER A 223 -8.68 -7.44 -17.75
N PRO A 224 -8.91 -7.09 -19.03
CA PRO A 224 -8.24 -5.97 -19.66
C PRO A 224 -8.47 -4.69 -18.88
N ALA A 225 -7.75 -3.62 -19.21
CA ALA A 225 -8.00 -2.30 -18.63
C ALA A 225 -9.45 -1.87 -18.91
N LEU A 226 -10.14 -1.45 -17.85
CA LEU A 226 -11.54 -1.00 -17.89
C LEU A 226 -11.58 0.53 -17.89
N GLU A 227 -12.49 1.08 -18.66
CA GLU A 227 -12.81 2.50 -18.62
C GLU A 227 -13.97 2.71 -17.64
N TYR A 228 -13.72 3.37 -16.52
CA TYR A 228 -14.74 3.68 -15.52
C TYR A 228 -14.33 4.91 -14.69
N ASP A 229 -15.33 5.60 -14.13
CA ASP A 229 -15.09 6.67 -13.16
C ASP A 229 -14.79 6.06 -11.77
N ARG A 230 -13.60 6.33 -11.24
CA ARG A 230 -13.17 5.88 -9.91
C ARG A 230 -13.98 6.49 -8.75
N HIS A 231 -14.78 7.49 -9.01
CA HIS A 231 -15.67 8.11 -8.04
C HIS A 231 -17.13 7.65 -8.17
N ASP A 232 -17.47 6.91 -9.22
CA ASP A 232 -18.80 6.33 -9.42
C ASP A 232 -18.91 4.93 -8.79
N LEU A 233 -19.34 4.89 -7.52
CA LEU A 233 -19.58 3.64 -6.78
C LEU A 233 -20.64 2.75 -7.47
N GLY A 234 -21.62 3.35 -8.16
CA GLY A 234 -22.65 2.60 -8.89
C GLY A 234 -22.04 1.83 -10.06
N GLN A 235 -21.14 2.47 -10.82
CA GLN A 235 -20.42 1.82 -11.91
C GLN A 235 -19.50 0.72 -11.40
N GLN A 236 -18.76 0.95 -10.31
CA GLN A 236 -17.90 -0.05 -9.70
C GLN A 236 -18.69 -1.28 -9.23
N ARG A 237 -19.84 -1.09 -8.56
CA ARG A 237 -20.71 -2.19 -8.13
C ARG A 237 -21.25 -3.00 -9.31
N ARG A 238 -21.63 -2.36 -10.43
CA ARG A 238 -22.04 -3.05 -11.66
C ARG A 238 -20.91 -3.91 -12.22
N ILE A 239 -19.69 -3.35 -12.38
CA ILE A 239 -18.51 -4.10 -12.86
C ILE A 239 -18.25 -5.34 -12.01
N ILE A 240 -18.30 -5.22 -10.69
CA ILE A 240 -18.09 -6.35 -9.77
C ILE A 240 -19.21 -7.38 -9.93
N THR A 241 -20.45 -6.93 -10.00
CA THR A 241 -21.61 -7.82 -10.14
C THR A 241 -21.57 -8.58 -11.47
N ASP A 242 -21.21 -7.92 -12.57
CA ASP A 242 -21.08 -8.54 -13.90
C ASP A 242 -19.93 -9.56 -13.93
N ALA A 243 -18.81 -9.26 -13.24
CA ALA A 243 -17.67 -10.14 -13.18
C ALA A 243 -17.90 -11.43 -12.37
N PHE A 244 -18.84 -11.44 -11.41
CA PHE A 244 -19.02 -12.54 -10.46
C PHE A 244 -20.43 -13.12 -10.40
N GLY A 245 -21.41 -12.55 -11.08
CA GLY A 245 -22.84 -12.91 -10.96
C GLY A 245 -23.19 -14.33 -11.37
N ASP A 246 -22.33 -15.01 -12.14
CA ASP A 246 -22.48 -16.40 -12.58
C ASP A 246 -21.92 -17.43 -11.58
N LEU A 247 -21.25 -16.98 -10.49
CA LEU A 247 -20.58 -17.88 -9.57
C LEU A 247 -21.52 -18.35 -8.43
N GLY A 248 -21.30 -19.61 -8.04
CA GLY A 248 -21.92 -20.24 -6.89
C GLY A 248 -21.19 -19.91 -5.57
N TRP A 249 -21.17 -20.88 -4.64
CA TRP A 249 -20.67 -20.78 -3.27
C TRP A 249 -21.33 -19.62 -2.52
N GLU A 250 -20.60 -18.82 -1.78
CA GLU A 250 -21.10 -17.62 -1.04
C GLU A 250 -21.20 -16.37 -1.92
N THR A 251 -20.86 -16.44 -3.21
CA THR A 251 -20.81 -15.28 -4.10
C THR A 251 -22.13 -14.51 -4.20
N PRO A 252 -23.30 -15.14 -4.34
CA PRO A 252 -24.57 -14.40 -4.40
C PRO A 252 -24.84 -13.58 -3.13
N ARG A 253 -24.47 -14.10 -1.96
CA ARG A 253 -24.67 -13.44 -0.68
C ARG A 253 -23.68 -12.27 -0.51
N LEU A 254 -22.43 -12.43 -0.95
CA LEU A 254 -21.44 -11.35 -0.97
C LEU A 254 -21.85 -10.22 -1.91
N LEU A 255 -22.31 -10.53 -3.14
CA LEU A 255 -22.82 -9.52 -4.07
C LEU A 255 -24.05 -8.80 -3.55
N ASN A 256 -24.90 -9.48 -2.76
CA ASN A 256 -26.01 -8.79 -2.12
C ASN A 256 -25.53 -7.80 -1.05
N SER A 257 -24.55 -8.16 -0.21
CA SER A 257 -23.97 -7.25 0.79
C SER A 257 -23.25 -6.05 0.16
N LEU A 258 -22.71 -6.19 -1.05
CA LEU A 258 -22.06 -5.10 -1.79
C LEU A 258 -23.03 -3.93 -2.07
N LYS A 259 -24.34 -4.16 -2.17
CA LYS A 259 -25.32 -3.10 -2.41
C LYS A 259 -25.37 -2.11 -1.26
N ASP A 260 -25.19 -2.59 -0.04
CA ASP A 260 -25.31 -1.84 1.21
C ASP A 260 -23.93 -1.41 1.76
N ALA A 261 -22.83 -1.82 1.11
CA ALA A 261 -21.48 -1.48 1.54
C ALA A 261 -21.27 0.05 1.54
N GLN A 262 -20.94 0.60 2.72
CA GLN A 262 -20.69 2.04 2.88
C GLN A 262 -19.33 2.43 2.30
N GLU A 263 -18.33 1.56 2.48
CA GLU A 263 -16.99 1.72 1.96
C GLU A 263 -16.70 0.59 0.98
N LEU A 264 -16.38 0.94 -0.25
CA LEU A 264 -15.94 0.04 -1.30
C LEU A 264 -14.57 0.49 -1.79
N TYR A 265 -13.59 -0.39 -1.69
CA TYR A 265 -12.34 -0.24 -2.42
C TYR A 265 -12.42 -1.04 -3.71
N PHE A 266 -12.22 -0.39 -4.84
CA PHE A 266 -12.16 -1.02 -6.16
C PHE A 266 -11.03 -0.39 -6.96
N ASP A 267 -10.07 -1.21 -7.40
CA ASP A 267 -8.94 -0.72 -8.18
C ASP A 267 -8.32 -1.82 -9.06
N SER A 268 -7.54 -1.39 -10.04
CA SER A 268 -6.69 -2.28 -10.84
C SER A 268 -5.47 -2.75 -10.04
N ILE A 269 -5.03 -3.98 -10.28
CA ILE A 269 -3.68 -4.38 -9.88
C ILE A 269 -2.72 -3.76 -10.89
N SER A 270 -1.91 -2.82 -10.40
CA SER A 270 -1.06 -1.99 -11.23
C SER A 270 0.33 -1.85 -10.62
N ARG A 271 1.31 -1.53 -11.47
CA ARG A 271 2.68 -1.21 -11.09
C ARG A 271 3.03 0.19 -11.58
N VAL A 272 3.75 0.91 -10.74
CA VAL A 272 4.29 2.24 -11.06
C VAL A 272 5.74 2.12 -11.49
N ASP A 273 6.05 2.58 -12.71
CA ASP A 273 7.41 2.62 -13.27
C ASP A 273 7.73 4.04 -13.68
N ILE A 274 8.51 4.76 -12.91
CA ILE A 274 8.95 6.13 -13.22
C ILE A 274 10.45 6.30 -12.99
N LYS A 275 11.10 7.02 -13.89
CA LYS A 275 12.52 7.41 -13.81
C LYS A 275 12.68 8.81 -14.43
N PRO A 276 13.31 9.76 -13.68
CA PRO A 276 13.70 9.75 -12.28
C PRO A 276 12.50 9.88 -11.32
N TRP A 277 12.71 9.67 -9.98
CA TRP A 277 11.70 9.89 -8.95
C TRP A 277 11.58 11.37 -8.53
N SER A 278 12.43 12.22 -9.02
CA SER A 278 12.44 13.64 -8.70
C SER A 278 12.56 14.53 -9.93
N SER A 279 12.02 15.76 -9.83
CA SER A 279 12.14 16.82 -10.84
C SER A 279 12.22 18.18 -10.14
N GLY A 280 13.42 18.78 -10.16
CA GLY A 280 13.67 20.02 -9.44
C GLY A 280 13.43 19.83 -7.94
N ARG A 281 12.50 20.60 -7.37
CA ARG A 281 12.15 20.63 -5.95
C ARG A 281 11.05 19.62 -5.57
N VAL A 282 10.65 18.75 -6.48
CA VAL A 282 9.61 17.73 -6.24
C VAL A 282 10.22 16.35 -6.27
N SER A 283 9.84 15.48 -5.30
CA SER A 283 10.18 14.06 -5.29
C SER A 283 8.96 13.20 -4.96
N LEU A 284 9.07 11.90 -5.22
CA LEU A 284 8.03 10.90 -4.96
C LEU A 284 8.53 9.87 -3.93
N VAL A 285 7.63 9.34 -3.10
CA VAL A 285 7.92 8.29 -2.13
C VAL A 285 6.80 7.27 -2.07
N GLY A 286 7.13 6.03 -1.70
CA GLY A 286 6.17 4.94 -1.59
C GLY A 286 5.54 4.58 -2.95
N ASP A 287 4.24 4.29 -2.93
CA ASP A 287 3.53 3.85 -4.14
C ASP A 287 3.48 4.91 -5.25
N ALA A 288 3.68 6.18 -4.93
CA ALA A 288 3.78 7.24 -5.93
C ALA A 288 5.04 7.11 -6.81
N ALA A 289 6.13 6.56 -6.24
CA ALA A 289 7.41 6.36 -6.90
C ALA A 289 7.56 4.95 -7.50
N ALA A 290 7.19 3.91 -6.74
CA ALA A 290 7.43 2.51 -7.06
C ALA A 290 6.35 1.58 -6.48
N GLY A 291 5.07 1.93 -6.67
CA GLY A 291 3.94 1.16 -6.16
C GLY A 291 3.73 -0.15 -6.90
N ALA A 292 3.19 -1.13 -6.16
CA ALA A 292 2.53 -2.32 -6.70
C ALA A 292 1.31 -2.60 -5.82
N THR A 293 0.13 -2.62 -6.41
CA THR A 293 -1.16 -2.60 -5.68
C THR A 293 -1.30 -3.75 -4.68
N ILE A 294 -0.85 -4.96 -5.00
CA ILE A 294 -0.91 -6.15 -4.12
C ILE A 294 0.37 -6.96 -4.25
N GLY A 295 0.90 -7.45 -3.11
CA GLY A 295 2.04 -8.37 -3.08
C GLY A 295 3.39 -7.76 -3.38
N GLY A 296 3.48 -6.44 -3.55
CA GLY A 296 4.72 -5.70 -3.80
C GLY A 296 5.39 -5.15 -2.52
N MET A 297 4.99 -5.61 -1.33
CA MET A 297 5.51 -5.14 -0.04
C MET A 297 5.45 -3.59 0.10
N GLY A 298 4.43 -2.95 -0.53
CA GLY A 298 4.32 -1.48 -0.64
C GLY A 298 4.38 -0.74 0.70
N THR A 299 3.83 -1.35 1.76
CA THR A 299 3.87 -0.78 3.11
C THR A 299 5.29 -0.68 3.65
N GLY A 300 6.07 -1.75 3.52
CA GLY A 300 7.47 -1.77 3.95
C GLY A 300 8.35 -0.85 3.08
N THR A 301 8.19 -0.90 1.76
CA THR A 301 8.92 -0.01 0.84
C THR A 301 8.60 1.46 1.08
N SER A 302 7.35 1.79 1.40
CA SER A 302 6.93 3.14 1.77
C SER A 302 7.60 3.62 3.06
N THR A 303 7.64 2.76 4.08
CA THR A 303 8.26 3.05 5.39
C THR A 303 9.78 3.22 5.27
N VAL A 304 10.44 2.32 4.54
CA VAL A 304 11.89 2.39 4.27
C VAL A 304 12.22 3.59 3.41
N GLY A 305 11.46 3.83 2.34
CA GLY A 305 11.66 4.99 1.46
C GLY A 305 11.52 6.32 2.18
N ALA A 306 10.55 6.43 3.09
CA ALA A 306 10.36 7.62 3.92
C ALA A 306 11.56 7.87 4.86
N TYR A 307 12.08 6.83 5.51
CA TYR A 307 13.27 6.90 6.35
C TYR A 307 14.49 7.37 5.56
N VAL A 308 14.76 6.74 4.41
CA VAL A 308 15.94 7.07 3.60
C VAL A 308 15.84 8.48 3.01
N LEU A 309 14.67 8.88 2.48
CA LEU A 309 14.49 10.22 1.91
C LEU A 309 14.72 11.33 2.96
N ALA A 310 14.13 11.18 4.16
CA ALA A 310 14.32 12.15 5.23
C ALA A 310 15.79 12.17 5.72
N GLY A 311 16.41 10.99 5.87
CA GLY A 311 17.79 10.87 6.29
C GLY A 311 18.79 11.48 5.29
N GLU A 312 18.60 11.27 3.99
CA GLU A 312 19.43 11.87 2.96
C GLU A 312 19.26 13.40 2.89
N LEU A 313 18.04 13.91 3.10
CA LEU A 313 17.80 15.35 3.23
C LEU A 313 18.55 15.93 4.44
N ALA A 314 18.53 15.25 5.57
CA ALA A 314 19.27 15.66 6.77
C ALA A 314 20.79 15.63 6.54
N ALA A 315 21.30 14.51 6.04
CA ALA A 315 22.73 14.32 5.74
C ALA A 315 23.28 15.32 4.72
N ALA A 316 22.45 15.77 3.77
CA ALA A 316 22.80 16.81 2.80
C ALA A 316 22.56 18.24 3.32
N GLY A 317 22.25 18.45 4.62
CA GLY A 317 21.94 19.77 5.18
C GLY A 317 20.74 20.45 4.53
N GLY A 318 19.80 19.67 3.98
CA GLY A 318 18.61 20.12 3.25
C GLY A 318 18.87 20.40 1.75
N ASP A 319 20.04 20.06 1.21
CA ASP A 319 20.27 20.18 -0.24
C ASP A 319 19.56 19.04 -0.98
N HIS A 320 18.41 19.39 -1.54
CA HIS A 320 17.54 18.43 -2.23
C HIS A 320 18.16 17.82 -3.50
N THR A 321 19.07 18.53 -4.17
CA THR A 321 19.70 18.01 -5.40
C THR A 321 20.61 16.82 -5.11
N VAL A 322 21.31 16.86 -3.98
CA VAL A 322 22.12 15.75 -3.49
C VAL A 322 21.24 14.66 -2.87
N ALA A 323 20.31 15.06 -1.99
CA ALA A 323 19.45 14.13 -1.25
C ALA A 323 18.58 13.27 -2.15
N PHE A 324 17.88 13.86 -3.11
CA PHE A 324 16.99 13.12 -4.01
C PHE A 324 17.72 12.10 -4.88
N ALA A 325 18.90 12.47 -5.38
CA ALA A 325 19.73 11.55 -6.16
C ALA A 325 20.20 10.34 -5.32
N ARG A 326 20.66 10.58 -4.09
CA ARG A 326 21.09 9.52 -3.17
C ARG A 326 19.94 8.63 -2.71
N TYR A 327 18.80 9.23 -2.35
CA TYR A 327 17.58 8.51 -2.02
C TYR A 327 17.21 7.52 -3.12
N GLU A 328 17.12 8.00 -4.36
CA GLU A 328 16.77 7.16 -5.49
C GLU A 328 17.80 6.05 -5.73
N GLN A 329 19.09 6.37 -5.63
CA GLN A 329 20.17 5.39 -5.78
C GLN A 329 20.09 4.26 -4.73
N LEU A 330 19.80 4.60 -3.48
CA LEU A 330 19.75 3.64 -2.37
C LEU A 330 18.48 2.76 -2.44
N VAL A 331 17.33 3.35 -2.76
CA VAL A 331 16.04 2.68 -2.60
C VAL A 331 15.54 2.01 -3.88
N ARG A 332 15.94 2.45 -5.05
CA ARG A 332 15.37 1.99 -6.33
C ARG A 332 15.49 0.47 -6.53
N ALA A 333 16.69 -0.08 -6.45
CA ALA A 333 16.90 -1.51 -6.68
C ALA A 333 16.11 -2.38 -5.69
N TYR A 334 16.01 -1.95 -4.45
CA TYR A 334 15.20 -2.59 -3.42
C TYR A 334 13.71 -2.53 -3.75
N ALA A 335 13.19 -1.35 -4.11
CA ALA A 335 11.78 -1.16 -4.47
C ALA A 335 11.38 -1.96 -5.72
N GLU A 336 12.22 -1.96 -6.76
CA GLU A 336 12.03 -2.77 -7.97
C GLU A 336 12.02 -4.28 -7.63
N GLY A 337 12.88 -4.73 -6.72
CA GLY A 337 12.87 -6.10 -6.21
C GLY A 337 11.55 -6.49 -5.51
N CYS A 338 11.01 -5.59 -4.69
CA CYS A 338 9.72 -5.78 -4.05
C CYS A 338 8.55 -5.80 -5.04
N GLN A 339 8.58 -4.97 -6.09
CA GLN A 339 7.54 -4.93 -7.13
C GLN A 339 7.40 -6.25 -7.89
N VAL A 340 8.48 -7.02 -8.08
CA VAL A 340 8.43 -8.33 -8.77
C VAL A 340 7.44 -9.30 -8.11
N GLY A 341 7.25 -9.23 -6.79
CA GLY A 341 6.21 -9.97 -6.08
C GLY A 341 4.81 -9.60 -6.57
N GLY A 342 4.53 -8.31 -6.72
CA GLY A 342 3.25 -7.77 -7.19
C GLY A 342 2.87 -8.24 -8.59
N ASP A 343 3.83 -8.30 -9.52
CA ASP A 343 3.60 -8.73 -10.92
C ASP A 343 3.01 -10.15 -11.04
N ARG A 344 3.25 -11.00 -10.05
CA ARG A 344 2.82 -12.41 -10.03
C ARG A 344 1.61 -12.67 -9.16
N THR A 345 1.26 -11.74 -8.28
CA THR A 345 0.22 -11.95 -7.25
C THR A 345 -1.15 -12.23 -7.86
N GLY A 346 -1.59 -11.49 -8.86
CA GLY A 346 -2.86 -11.75 -9.53
C GLY A 346 -2.91 -13.15 -10.15
N LYS A 347 -1.84 -13.58 -10.85
CA LYS A 347 -1.73 -14.92 -11.43
C LYS A 347 -1.69 -16.02 -10.38
N PHE A 348 -1.11 -15.73 -9.23
CA PHE A 348 -1.04 -16.66 -8.10
C PHE A 348 -2.41 -16.80 -7.41
N LEU A 349 -3.07 -15.70 -7.10
CA LEU A 349 -4.36 -15.69 -6.40
C LEU A 349 -5.50 -16.18 -7.30
N ALA A 350 -5.52 -15.82 -8.58
CA ALA A 350 -6.56 -16.21 -9.54
C ALA A 350 -5.93 -16.77 -10.83
N PRO A 351 -5.38 -18.01 -10.82
CA PRO A 351 -4.82 -18.64 -11.99
C PRO A 351 -5.80 -18.68 -13.15
N ALA A 352 -5.33 -18.36 -14.36
CA ALA A 352 -6.19 -18.22 -15.54
C ALA A 352 -6.82 -19.54 -16.05
N SER A 353 -6.38 -20.70 -15.53
CA SER A 353 -6.87 -22.02 -15.96
C SER A 353 -7.03 -22.98 -14.78
N THR A 354 -7.89 -23.98 -14.96
CA THR A 354 -8.05 -25.08 -14.00
C THR A 354 -6.76 -25.86 -13.79
N PHE A 355 -5.97 -26.03 -14.85
CA PHE A 355 -4.67 -26.70 -14.75
C PHE A 355 -3.69 -25.88 -13.90
N GLY A 356 -3.56 -24.57 -14.16
CA GLY A 356 -2.72 -23.67 -13.36
C GLY A 356 -3.08 -23.68 -11.88
N ARG A 357 -4.40 -23.66 -11.57
CA ARG A 357 -4.90 -23.77 -10.22
C ARG A 357 -4.50 -25.09 -9.54
N ARG A 358 -4.74 -26.24 -10.21
CA ARG A 358 -4.36 -27.57 -9.68
C ARG A 358 -2.85 -27.69 -9.46
N MET A 359 -2.06 -27.13 -10.37
CA MET A 359 -0.60 -27.10 -10.24
C MET A 359 -0.17 -26.27 -9.02
N ARG A 360 -0.72 -25.05 -8.85
CA ARG A 360 -0.46 -24.22 -7.66
C ARG A 360 -0.82 -24.96 -6.37
N ASP A 361 -2.04 -25.53 -6.29
CA ASP A 361 -2.53 -26.22 -5.10
C ASP A 361 -1.62 -27.43 -4.78
N GLY A 362 -1.22 -28.20 -5.77
CA GLY A 362 -0.31 -29.33 -5.60
C GLY A 362 1.12 -28.94 -5.19
N LEU A 363 1.61 -27.79 -5.64
CA LEU A 363 2.91 -27.27 -5.23
C LEU A 363 2.88 -26.78 -3.77
N LEU A 364 1.86 -25.99 -3.41
CA LEU A 364 1.75 -25.39 -2.08
C LEU A 364 1.34 -26.39 -0.98
N SER A 365 0.77 -27.54 -1.34
CA SER A 365 0.54 -28.64 -0.37
C SER A 365 1.84 -29.28 0.12
N ARG A 366 2.99 -29.01 -0.55
CA ARG A 366 4.31 -29.52 -0.17
C ARG A 366 5.01 -28.53 0.77
N LYS A 367 5.11 -28.85 2.05
CA LYS A 367 5.72 -27.99 3.11
C LYS A 367 7.11 -27.45 2.73
N VAL A 368 7.95 -28.24 2.07
CA VAL A 368 9.31 -27.86 1.67
C VAL A 368 9.28 -26.67 0.70
N LEU A 369 8.38 -26.71 -0.29
CA LEU A 369 8.28 -25.66 -1.29
C LEU A 369 7.64 -24.40 -0.72
N LEU A 370 6.65 -24.55 0.14
CA LEU A 370 6.03 -23.46 0.88
C LEU A 370 7.07 -22.71 1.72
N ASN A 371 7.86 -23.43 2.53
CA ASN A 371 8.93 -22.84 3.35
C ASN A 371 10.01 -22.14 2.50
N TRP A 372 10.35 -22.70 1.34
CA TRP A 372 11.28 -22.06 0.42
C TRP A 372 10.73 -20.73 -0.13
N MET A 373 9.45 -20.66 -0.49
CA MET A 373 8.80 -19.43 -0.96
C MET A 373 8.75 -18.35 0.14
N LEU A 374 8.45 -18.74 1.38
CA LEU A 374 8.46 -17.84 2.54
C LEU A 374 9.85 -17.22 2.75
N LYS A 375 10.89 -18.06 2.70
CA LYS A 375 12.27 -17.61 2.83
C LYS A 375 12.69 -16.62 1.74
N MET A 376 12.31 -16.90 0.49
CA MET A 376 12.59 -15.97 -0.63
C MET A 376 11.93 -14.60 -0.43
N GLY A 377 10.69 -14.55 0.10
CA GLY A 377 10.02 -13.29 0.41
C GLY A 377 10.77 -12.46 1.46
N GLN A 378 11.28 -13.10 2.51
CA GLN A 378 12.09 -12.44 3.55
C GLN A 378 13.44 -11.94 3.01
N GLU A 379 14.08 -12.69 2.13
CA GLU A 379 15.36 -12.29 1.53
C GLU A 379 15.21 -11.04 0.64
N VAL A 380 14.13 -10.92 -0.12
CA VAL A 380 13.89 -9.74 -0.97
C VAL A 380 13.69 -8.48 -0.13
N SER A 381 12.90 -8.56 0.94
CA SER A 381 12.62 -7.43 1.83
C SER A 381 13.80 -6.97 2.68
N SER A 382 14.88 -7.75 2.72
CA SER A 382 16.12 -7.44 3.45
C SER A 382 17.26 -6.92 2.57
N LYS A 383 17.08 -6.83 1.26
CA LYS A 383 18.15 -6.46 0.30
C LYS A 383 18.37 -4.96 0.16
N ILE A 384 18.50 -4.27 1.28
CA ILE A 384 18.91 -2.87 1.32
C ILE A 384 19.82 -2.64 2.52
N ASP A 385 20.96 -2.01 2.29
CA ASP A 385 21.84 -1.51 3.36
C ASP A 385 21.28 -0.18 3.84
N LEU A 386 20.66 -0.18 5.01
CA LEU A 386 20.06 1.01 5.60
C LEU A 386 21.15 1.86 6.28
N PRO A 387 21.39 3.09 5.80
CA PRO A 387 22.28 4.02 6.51
C PRO A 387 21.76 4.29 7.92
N ASP A 388 22.66 4.58 8.84
CA ASP A 388 22.31 5.03 10.19
C ASP A 388 22.43 6.55 10.26
N TYR A 389 21.31 7.23 10.18
CA TYR A 389 21.24 8.69 10.18
C TYR A 389 21.27 9.29 11.59
N ASP A 390 21.07 8.52 12.65
CA ASP A 390 21.20 8.99 14.03
C ASP A 390 22.67 9.29 14.39
N LEU A 391 23.64 8.72 13.63
CA LEU A 391 25.07 9.00 13.75
C LEU A 391 25.52 10.26 12.97
N VAL A 392 24.67 10.75 12.08
CA VAL A 392 24.92 12.01 11.37
C VAL A 392 24.41 13.13 12.28
N GLY A 393 25.24 13.52 13.26
CA GLY A 393 24.90 14.47 14.31
C GLY A 393 24.17 15.71 13.76
N VAL A 394 22.87 15.82 14.05
CA VAL A 394 22.04 17.01 13.88
C VAL A 394 21.84 17.62 15.26
#